data_de6a32b20062ea74071465eaf37da23a
#
_entry.id   de6a32b20062ea74071465eaf37da23a
#
_cell.length_a   1.000
_cell.length_b   1.000
_cell.length_c   1.000
_cell.angle_alpha   90.00
_cell.angle_beta   90.00
_cell.angle_gamma   90.00
#
_symmetry.space_group_name_H-M   'P 1'
#
loop_
_entity.id
_entity.type
_entity.pdbx_description
1 polymer ?
#
loop_
_entity_poly.entity_id
_entity_poly.type
_entity_poly.pdbx_seq_one_letter_code
_entity_poly.pdbx_strand_id
1 'polypeptide(L)'
;MFSIFSKISASENESAYNYEFVGIDGNIIKLSDYKDKVIVVVNVASRCGYTPQYEDLQFLWSNYKSKNLVVIGVPTNNFRQEPGSNKEIKDFCETNFGINFPMTEKINVIGNNSHPFYKWARKNFGIGAIPKWNFHKIIIGR
;
A
#
# COMPACT_ATOMS: atom_id res chain seq x y z
N MET A 1 -4.23 -12.86 2.28
CA MET A 1 -4.43 -11.74 3.20
C MET A 1 -3.46 -11.84 4.36
N PHE A 2 -2.85 -10.76 4.76
CA PHE A 2 -1.85 -10.74 5.82
C PHE A 2 -2.19 -9.67 6.84
N SER A 3 -2.36 -10.06 8.10
CA SER A 3 -2.64 -9.13 9.20
C SER A 3 -1.40 -8.97 10.07
N ILE A 4 -0.90 -7.77 10.21
CA ILE A 4 0.36 -7.50 10.88
C ILE A 4 0.22 -6.86 12.26
N PHE A 5 -0.98 -6.71 12.75
CA PHE A 5 -1.19 -6.11 14.06
C PHE A 5 -0.96 -7.09 15.19
N SER A 6 -1.01 -8.39 14.93
CA SER A 6 -1.00 -9.39 15.98
C SER A 6 0.40 -9.61 16.53
N LYS A 7 0.57 -9.40 17.82
CA LYS A 7 1.68 -9.94 18.61
C LYS A 7 3.07 -9.41 18.36
N ILE A 8 3.19 -8.20 17.87
CA ILE A 8 4.47 -7.55 17.99
C ILE A 8 4.52 -6.94 19.37
N SER A 9 4.90 -7.75 20.32
CA SER A 9 5.06 -7.27 21.69
C SER A 9 6.48 -6.81 21.97
N ALA A 10 7.37 -6.95 21.01
CA ALA A 10 8.78 -6.91 21.31
C ALA A 10 9.39 -5.53 21.38
N SER A 11 8.80 -4.51 20.79
CA SER A 11 9.27 -3.15 20.98
C SER A 11 8.22 -2.16 20.51
N GLU A 12 7.98 -1.16 21.32
CA GLU A 12 7.09 -0.05 20.98
C GLU A 12 7.53 0.69 19.71
N ASN A 13 8.81 0.52 19.31
CA ASN A 13 9.38 1.15 18.13
C ASN A 13 9.12 0.38 16.84
N GLU A 14 8.45 -0.78 16.90
CA GLU A 14 8.22 -1.63 15.74
C GLU A 14 6.75 -1.73 15.34
N SER A 15 6.04 -0.63 15.44
CA SER A 15 4.66 -0.50 15.00
C SER A 15 4.59 -0.03 13.56
N ALA A 16 3.59 -0.50 12.83
CA ALA A 16 3.27 0.02 11.50
C ALA A 16 3.05 1.54 11.52
N TYR A 17 2.54 2.07 12.62
CA TYR A 17 2.25 3.50 12.75
C TYR A 17 3.49 4.39 12.81
N ASN A 18 4.68 3.82 12.89
CA ASN A 18 5.93 4.57 12.83
C ASN A 18 6.33 4.95 11.40
N TYR A 19 5.60 4.46 10.40
CA TYR A 19 5.98 4.62 9.00
C TYR A 19 5.08 5.59 8.26
N GLU A 20 5.68 6.25 7.27
CA GLU A 20 4.98 7.17 6.40
C GLU A 20 5.47 6.99 4.96
N PHE A 21 4.66 7.45 4.02
CA PHE A 21 4.98 7.42 2.60
C PHE A 21 4.92 8.83 2.04
N VAL A 22 5.69 9.07 0.99
CA VAL A 22 5.48 10.25 0.16
C VAL A 22 4.31 9.94 -0.78
N GLY A 23 3.30 10.78 -0.78
CA GLY A 23 2.15 10.63 -1.67
C GLY A 23 2.51 10.91 -3.12
N ILE A 24 1.68 10.39 -4.03
CA ILE A 24 1.89 10.58 -5.47
C ILE A 24 1.85 12.05 -5.87
N ASP A 25 1.20 12.89 -5.08
CA ASP A 25 1.14 14.35 -5.24
C ASP A 25 2.20 15.09 -4.41
N GLY A 26 3.11 14.36 -3.75
CA GLY A 26 4.15 14.96 -2.92
C GLY A 26 3.76 15.20 -1.46
N ASN A 27 2.50 15.03 -1.09
CA ASN A 27 2.06 15.12 0.31
C ASN A 27 2.58 13.92 1.11
N ILE A 28 2.58 14.03 2.44
CA ILE A 28 3.00 12.92 3.30
C ILE A 28 1.77 12.12 3.77
N ILE A 29 1.85 10.80 3.64
CA ILE A 29 0.83 9.87 4.12
C ILE A 29 1.39 9.17 5.34
N LYS A 30 0.93 9.54 6.53
CA LYS A 30 1.37 8.94 7.79
C LYS A 30 0.40 7.85 8.20
N LEU A 31 0.91 6.64 8.44
CA LEU A 31 0.05 5.56 8.91
C LEU A 31 -0.55 5.87 10.28
N SER A 32 0.15 6.68 11.09
CA SER A 32 -0.37 7.11 12.40
C SER A 32 -1.65 7.95 12.31
N ASP A 33 -1.91 8.58 11.17
CA ASP A 33 -3.15 9.36 10.98
C ASP A 33 -4.37 8.45 10.84
N TYR A 34 -4.16 7.16 10.65
CA TYR A 34 -5.22 6.17 10.44
C TYR A 34 -5.34 5.17 11.59
N LYS A 35 -4.88 5.55 12.79
CA LYS A 35 -5.12 4.74 13.99
C LYS A 35 -6.60 4.49 14.18
N ASP A 36 -6.94 3.34 14.71
CA ASP A 36 -8.32 2.88 14.91
C ASP A 36 -9.09 2.57 13.62
N LYS A 37 -8.38 2.51 12.50
CA LYS A 37 -8.94 2.08 11.22
C LYS A 37 -8.26 0.82 10.73
N VAL A 38 -8.95 0.07 9.90
CA VAL A 38 -8.33 -1.02 9.14
C VAL A 38 -7.64 -0.38 7.93
N ILE A 39 -6.35 -0.65 7.76
CA ILE A 39 -5.57 -0.09 6.66
C ILE A 39 -5.18 -1.23 5.71
N VAL A 40 -5.55 -1.10 4.45
CA VAL A 40 -5.15 -2.02 3.40
C VAL A 40 -4.04 -1.35 2.59
N VAL A 41 -2.82 -1.83 2.73
CA VAL A 41 -1.67 -1.37 1.95
C VAL A 41 -1.47 -2.35 0.80
N VAL A 42 -1.61 -1.89 -0.43
CA VAL A 42 -1.55 -2.75 -1.59
C VAL A 42 -0.57 -2.20 -2.63
N ASN A 43 0.40 -3.03 -3.03
CA ASN A 43 1.31 -2.65 -4.12
C ASN A 43 0.64 -2.87 -5.46
N VAL A 44 0.68 -1.86 -6.32
CA VAL A 44 -0.11 -1.80 -7.54
C VAL A 44 0.75 -1.54 -8.77
N ALA A 45 0.20 -1.87 -9.94
CA ALA A 45 0.83 -1.61 -11.22
C ALA A 45 -0.23 -1.42 -12.30
N SER A 46 0.11 -0.65 -13.34
CA SER A 46 -0.81 -0.28 -14.41
C SER A 46 -0.85 -1.30 -15.56
N ARG A 47 0.14 -2.18 -15.65
CA ARG A 47 0.29 -3.13 -16.77
C ARG A 47 0.30 -4.59 -16.35
N CYS A 48 -0.42 -4.90 -15.29
CA CYS A 48 -0.53 -6.25 -14.75
C CYS A 48 -1.85 -6.91 -15.21
N GLY A 49 -1.86 -8.23 -15.34
CA GLY A 49 -3.10 -8.96 -15.55
C GLY A 49 -4.12 -8.76 -14.43
N TYR A 50 -3.63 -8.42 -13.23
CA TYR A 50 -4.48 -8.12 -12.07
C TYR A 50 -4.83 -6.63 -11.94
N THR A 51 -4.41 -5.76 -12.86
CA THR A 51 -4.73 -4.33 -12.83
C THR A 51 -6.24 -4.04 -12.69
N PRO A 52 -7.16 -4.85 -13.25
CA PRO A 52 -8.59 -4.68 -12.99
C PRO A 52 -8.99 -4.74 -11.53
N GLN A 53 -8.16 -5.26 -10.62
CA GLN A 53 -8.42 -5.20 -9.17
C GLN A 53 -8.51 -3.76 -8.64
N TYR A 54 -8.01 -2.77 -9.37
CA TYR A 54 -8.23 -1.37 -9.02
C TYR A 54 -9.72 -1.04 -8.86
N GLU A 55 -10.56 -1.62 -9.69
CA GLU A 55 -12.00 -1.40 -9.60
C GLU A 55 -12.55 -1.87 -8.25
N ASP A 56 -12.14 -3.07 -7.83
CA ASP A 56 -12.56 -3.63 -6.54
C ASP A 56 -12.01 -2.83 -5.36
N LEU A 57 -10.76 -2.36 -5.47
CA LEU A 57 -10.15 -1.53 -4.44
C LEU A 57 -10.86 -0.18 -4.31
N GLN A 58 -11.23 0.42 -5.43
CA GLN A 58 -11.98 1.67 -5.43
C GLN A 58 -13.39 1.47 -4.87
N PHE A 59 -14.03 0.35 -5.18
CA PHE A 59 -15.32 -0.01 -4.60
C PHE A 59 -15.20 -0.15 -3.07
N LEU A 60 -14.19 -0.87 -2.61
CA LEU A 60 -13.94 -1.05 -1.18
C LEU A 60 -13.75 0.30 -0.48
N TRP A 61 -12.92 1.17 -1.05
CA TRP A 61 -12.68 2.50 -0.52
C TRP A 61 -13.96 3.34 -0.48
N SER A 62 -14.67 3.42 -1.60
CA SER A 62 -15.87 4.24 -1.71
C SER A 62 -16.96 3.86 -0.72
N ASN A 63 -17.09 2.57 -0.44
CA ASN A 63 -18.17 2.06 0.41
C ASN A 63 -17.80 1.96 1.89
N TYR A 64 -16.52 1.89 2.22
CA TYR A 64 -16.09 1.62 3.61
C TYR A 64 -15.21 2.70 4.22
N LYS A 65 -14.81 3.74 3.49
CA LYS A 65 -14.00 4.82 4.07
C LYS A 65 -14.70 5.52 5.25
N SER A 66 -16.01 5.61 5.22
CA SER A 66 -16.79 6.16 6.33
C SER A 66 -16.99 5.16 7.47
N LYS A 67 -16.56 3.91 7.28
CA LYS A 67 -16.69 2.82 8.26
C LYS A 67 -15.33 2.37 8.77
N ASN A 68 -14.39 3.31 8.87
CA ASN A 68 -13.06 3.10 9.43
C ASN A 68 -12.18 2.13 8.62
N LEU A 69 -12.24 2.21 7.31
CA LEU A 69 -11.33 1.48 6.42
C LEU A 69 -10.61 2.46 5.49
N VAL A 70 -9.30 2.24 5.34
CA VAL A 70 -8.44 3.03 4.45
C VAL A 70 -7.75 2.10 3.47
N VAL A 71 -7.72 2.48 2.20
CA VAL A 71 -6.92 1.82 1.18
C VAL A 71 -5.77 2.74 0.80
N ILE A 72 -4.55 2.22 0.81
CA ILE A 72 -3.35 2.93 0.35
C ILE A 72 -2.74 2.14 -0.79
N GLY A 73 -2.73 2.72 -1.98
CA GLY A 73 -2.10 2.12 -3.15
C GLY A 73 -0.63 2.51 -3.23
N VAL A 74 0.23 1.55 -3.48
CA VAL A 74 1.68 1.73 -3.53
C VAL A 74 2.18 1.28 -4.90
N PRO A 75 2.32 2.19 -5.88
CA PRO A 75 2.84 1.82 -7.18
C PRO A 75 4.28 1.34 -7.08
N THR A 76 4.59 0.26 -7.78
CA THR A 76 5.95 -0.28 -7.84
C THR A 76 6.26 -0.87 -9.20
N ASN A 77 7.50 -0.68 -9.66
CA ASN A 77 8.01 -1.31 -10.88
C ASN A 77 8.88 -2.54 -10.56
N ASN A 78 8.84 -3.04 -9.34
CA ASN A 78 9.66 -4.20 -8.97
C ASN A 78 9.33 -5.45 -9.79
N PHE A 79 8.11 -5.53 -10.31
CA PHE A 79 7.67 -6.65 -11.15
C PHE A 79 7.59 -6.25 -12.63
N ARG A 80 8.22 -5.13 -12.99
CA ARG A 80 8.36 -4.63 -14.37
C ARG A 80 7.04 -4.31 -15.08
N GLN A 81 6.01 -3.96 -14.31
CA GLN A 81 4.70 -3.67 -14.85
C GLN A 81 4.19 -2.26 -14.49
N GLU A 82 5.08 -1.39 -14.00
CA GLU A 82 4.78 0.02 -13.71
C GLU A 82 5.92 0.93 -14.18
N PRO A 83 6.17 1.03 -15.49
CA PRO A 83 7.31 1.80 -16.00
C PRO A 83 7.09 3.31 -16.02
N GLY A 84 5.85 3.78 -15.86
CA GLY A 84 5.51 5.18 -15.99
C GLY A 84 6.00 6.06 -14.84
N SER A 85 5.95 7.37 -15.06
CA SER A 85 6.21 8.36 -14.02
C SER A 85 5.04 8.43 -13.03
N ASN A 86 5.24 9.10 -11.90
CA ASN A 86 4.17 9.31 -10.92
C ASN A 86 2.96 10.01 -11.56
N LYS A 87 3.20 11.00 -12.42
CA LYS A 87 2.12 11.69 -13.12
C LYS A 87 1.35 10.75 -14.05
N GLU A 88 2.06 9.93 -14.81
CA GLU A 88 1.44 8.96 -15.70
C GLU A 88 0.62 7.93 -14.95
N ILE A 89 1.12 7.45 -13.81
CA ILE A 89 0.42 6.51 -12.94
C ILE A 89 -0.87 7.13 -12.41
N LYS A 90 -0.78 8.36 -11.91
CA LYS A 90 -1.94 9.08 -11.39
C LYS A 90 -3.00 9.26 -12.47
N ASP A 91 -2.59 9.74 -13.64
CA ASP A 91 -3.50 9.95 -14.77
C ASP A 91 -4.16 8.64 -15.21
N PHE A 92 -3.40 7.56 -15.26
CA PHE A 92 -3.92 6.23 -15.60
C PHE A 92 -5.01 5.79 -14.62
N CYS A 93 -4.72 5.89 -13.33
CA CYS A 93 -5.62 5.45 -12.27
C CYS A 93 -6.92 6.26 -12.26
N GLU A 94 -6.80 7.58 -12.38
CA GLU A 94 -7.97 8.46 -12.39
C GLU A 94 -8.83 8.24 -13.65
N THR A 95 -8.18 8.15 -14.82
CA THR A 95 -8.88 8.05 -16.09
C THR A 95 -9.59 6.70 -16.27
N ASN A 96 -8.93 5.62 -15.90
CA ASN A 96 -9.45 4.28 -16.18
C ASN A 96 -10.30 3.70 -15.04
N PHE A 97 -10.08 4.12 -13.81
CA PHE A 97 -10.76 3.52 -12.65
C PHE A 97 -11.37 4.53 -11.68
N GLY A 98 -11.20 5.82 -11.95
CA GLY A 98 -11.70 6.85 -11.04
C GLY A 98 -11.11 6.76 -9.64
N ILE A 99 -9.84 6.31 -9.52
CA ILE A 99 -9.19 6.11 -8.23
C ILE A 99 -9.08 7.43 -7.48
N ASN A 100 -9.54 7.44 -6.23
CA ASN A 100 -9.39 8.58 -5.34
C ASN A 100 -8.98 8.18 -3.91
N PHE A 101 -8.62 6.93 -3.68
CA PHE A 101 -7.98 6.56 -2.41
C PHE A 101 -6.52 7.04 -2.40
N PRO A 102 -5.92 7.20 -1.21
CA PRO A 102 -4.53 7.62 -1.10
C PRO A 102 -3.58 6.72 -1.89
N MET A 103 -2.69 7.34 -2.66
CA MET A 103 -1.63 6.63 -3.39
C MET A 103 -0.28 7.24 -3.07
N THR A 104 0.72 6.39 -2.94
CA THR A 104 2.10 6.83 -2.75
C THR A 104 2.75 7.15 -4.11
N GLU A 105 3.91 7.81 -4.06
CA GLU A 105 4.80 7.83 -5.21
C GLU A 105 5.25 6.40 -5.52
N LYS A 106 5.77 6.18 -6.72
CA LYS A 106 6.34 4.88 -7.10
C LYS A 106 7.57 4.57 -6.24
N ILE A 107 7.57 3.41 -5.58
CA ILE A 107 8.65 3.00 -4.68
C ILE A 107 9.02 1.53 -4.88
N ASN A 108 10.11 1.13 -4.27
CA ASN A 108 10.50 -0.29 -4.19
C ASN A 108 9.82 -0.94 -2.99
N VAL A 109 9.29 -2.13 -3.20
CA VAL A 109 8.59 -2.91 -2.16
C VAL A 109 9.32 -4.22 -1.81
N ILE A 110 10.33 -4.59 -2.60
CA ILE A 110 11.15 -5.79 -2.36
C ILE A 110 12.64 -5.42 -2.42
N GLY A 111 13.47 -6.30 -1.85
CA GLY A 111 14.92 -6.15 -1.89
C GLY A 111 15.48 -5.20 -0.85
N ASN A 112 16.80 -4.96 -0.95
CA ASN A 112 17.52 -4.17 0.05
C ASN A 112 17.19 -2.67 -0.01
N ASN A 113 16.67 -2.20 -1.14
CA ASN A 113 16.29 -0.80 -1.34
C ASN A 113 14.79 -0.58 -1.16
N SER A 114 14.08 -1.54 -0.59
CA SER A 114 12.65 -1.38 -0.36
C SER A 114 12.36 -0.30 0.69
N HIS A 115 11.20 0.30 0.55
CA HIS A 115 10.72 1.30 1.51
C HIS A 115 10.76 0.73 2.94
N PRO A 116 11.07 1.57 3.95
CA PRO A 116 11.15 1.12 5.35
C PRO A 116 9.95 0.35 5.87
N PHE A 117 8.74 0.70 5.44
CA PHE A 117 7.54 -0.04 5.80
C PHE A 117 7.63 -1.53 5.38
N TYR A 118 8.06 -1.78 4.15
CA TYR A 118 8.18 -3.15 3.64
C TYR A 118 9.34 -3.90 4.27
N LYS A 119 10.43 -3.21 4.62
CA LYS A 119 11.53 -3.81 5.39
C LYS A 119 11.05 -4.23 6.79
N TRP A 120 10.29 -3.37 7.43
CA TRP A 120 9.71 -3.65 8.73
C TRP A 120 8.76 -4.86 8.66
N ALA A 121 7.88 -4.89 7.67
CA ALA A 121 6.95 -6.00 7.50
C ALA A 121 7.68 -7.32 7.31
N ARG A 122 8.71 -7.34 6.47
CA ARG A 122 9.53 -8.53 6.26
C ARG A 122 10.23 -8.98 7.53
N LYS A 123 10.85 -8.04 8.25
CA LYS A 123 11.60 -8.34 9.47
C LYS A 123 10.71 -8.97 10.54
N ASN A 124 9.50 -8.48 10.69
CA ASN A 124 8.63 -8.87 11.79
C ASN A 124 7.66 -10.01 11.44
N PHE A 125 7.37 -10.22 10.17
CA PHE A 125 6.35 -11.18 9.73
C PHE A 125 6.87 -12.17 8.68
N GLY A 126 8.13 -12.06 8.29
CA GLY A 126 8.79 -13.03 7.44
C GLY A 126 8.38 -12.99 5.98
N ILE A 127 8.56 -14.13 5.30
CA ILE A 127 8.38 -14.26 3.85
C ILE A 127 6.95 -13.94 3.41
N GLY A 128 5.96 -14.25 4.23
CA GLY A 128 4.55 -14.00 3.90
C GLY A 128 4.22 -12.52 3.74
N ALA A 129 5.01 -11.62 4.33
CA ALA A 129 4.82 -10.18 4.22
C ALA A 129 5.52 -9.57 3.00
N ILE A 130 6.35 -10.34 2.30
CA ILE A 130 7.08 -9.87 1.13
C ILE A 130 6.18 -9.98 -0.10
N PRO A 131 5.92 -8.88 -0.82
CA PRO A 131 5.18 -8.98 -2.08
C PRO A 131 5.91 -9.89 -3.06
N LYS A 132 5.20 -10.85 -3.62
CA LYS A 132 5.73 -11.76 -4.65
C LYS A 132 5.20 -11.42 -6.02
N TRP A 133 4.20 -10.57 -6.07
CA TRP A 133 3.61 -10.06 -7.29
C TRP A 133 2.84 -8.77 -6.99
N ASN A 134 2.33 -8.12 -8.03
CA ASN A 134 1.48 -6.95 -7.89
C ASN A 134 0.17 -7.31 -7.19
N PHE A 135 -0.43 -6.33 -6.55
CA PHE A 135 -1.70 -6.45 -5.82
C PHE A 135 -1.64 -7.38 -4.60
N HIS A 136 -0.46 -7.52 -4.01
CA HIS A 136 -0.31 -8.12 -2.69
C HIS A 136 -0.82 -7.14 -1.63
N LYS A 137 -1.60 -7.64 -0.67
CA LYS A 137 -2.23 -6.80 0.35
C LYS A 137 -1.62 -7.09 1.71
N ILE A 138 -1.25 -6.02 2.41
CA ILE A 138 -0.89 -6.07 3.82
C ILE A 138 -2.00 -5.36 4.57
N ILE A 139 -2.63 -6.05 5.51
CA ILE A 139 -3.76 -5.51 6.26
C ILE A 139 -3.33 -5.24 7.68
N ILE A 140 -3.48 -3.98 8.09
CA ILE A 140 -3.19 -3.52 9.44
C ILE A 140 -4.53 -3.39 10.16
N GLY A 141 -4.70 -4.19 11.22
CA GLY A 141 -5.91 -4.16 12.02
C GLY A 141 -5.98 -2.95 12.95
N ARG A 142 -7.14 -2.75 13.55
CA ARG A 142 -7.42 -1.68 14.50
C ARG A 142 -6.69 -1.90 15.82
#